data_77ab0b1b6b900b35180338fabbf5b150
#
_entry.id   77ab0b1b6b900b35180338fabbf5b150
#
_cell.length_a   1.000
_cell.length_b   1.000
_cell.length_c   1.000
_cell.angle_alpha   90.00
_cell.angle_beta   90.00
_cell.angle_gamma   90.00
#
_symmetry.space_group_name_H-M   'P 1'
#
loop_
_entity.id
_entity.type
_entity.pdbx_description
1 polymer ?
#
loop_
_entity_poly.entity_id
_entity_poly.type
_entity_poly.pdbx_seq_one_letter_code
_entity_poly.pdbx_strand_id
1 'polypeptide(L)'
;MRKQLSLLGILLAVAFSSPAQVTTADLEHGPEQNWLTYIGDYSAQRHSPLTEITNKNVQHLAPKWVRHFDNPTYLETTPLVYQGVMYATSTNRVDALNAATGKEIWHYEAKGVKGSAPSRGAAIWRDRIFIETSDCHLVALARTNGAVLWDKEYATGYSCSGAPLVIKDKVIVGVAAGGRTCFISALAAFTGEEEWRFWSVPRKGEPGSDSWGSFPLEWGSAPTWTPGSFDPALNTLYWPIGNPGPDYYGGDRPGDNLYSDCLVALDPDTGKLKWHFQFTPHDTHDWDANETPVLFDG
;
A
#
# COMPACT_ATOMS: atom_id res chain seq x y z
N MET A 1 -22.55 -28.50 68.45
CA MET A 1 -22.54 -27.28 67.63
C MET A 1 -21.28 -27.28 66.79
N ARG A 2 -21.37 -27.66 65.50
CA ARG A 2 -20.25 -27.62 64.54
C ARG A 2 -20.38 -26.33 63.71
N LYS A 3 -19.37 -25.46 63.81
CA LYS A 3 -19.26 -24.26 62.95
C LYS A 3 -18.74 -24.66 61.59
N GLN A 4 -19.54 -24.44 60.53
CA GLN A 4 -19.07 -24.50 59.15
C GLN A 4 -18.36 -23.18 58.80
N LEU A 5 -17.09 -23.25 58.46
CA LEU A 5 -16.36 -22.16 57.82
C LEU A 5 -16.61 -22.26 56.31
N SER A 6 -17.30 -21.27 55.76
CA SER A 6 -17.42 -21.08 54.31
C SER A 6 -16.19 -20.33 53.80
N LEU A 7 -15.37 -21.02 53.01
CA LEU A 7 -14.28 -20.37 52.25
C LEU A 7 -14.89 -19.71 51.02
N LEU A 8 -14.88 -18.38 51.00
CA LEU A 8 -15.25 -17.58 49.82
C LEU A 8 -13.99 -17.47 48.92
N GLY A 9 -13.93 -18.25 47.87
CA GLY A 9 -12.86 -18.14 46.85
C GLY A 9 -13.08 -16.90 45.98
N ILE A 10 -12.19 -15.91 46.09
CA ILE A 10 -12.15 -14.77 45.20
C ILE A 10 -11.46 -15.21 43.91
N LEU A 11 -12.22 -15.40 42.83
CA LEU A 11 -11.67 -15.54 41.49
C LEU A 11 -11.15 -14.16 41.02
N LEU A 12 -9.85 -13.94 41.01
CA LEU A 12 -9.24 -12.82 40.30
C LEU A 12 -9.33 -13.09 38.79
N ALA A 13 -10.25 -12.44 38.12
CA ALA A 13 -10.27 -12.39 36.65
C ALA A 13 -9.11 -11.49 36.20
N VAL A 14 -8.02 -12.09 35.73
CA VAL A 14 -6.96 -11.36 35.01
C VAL A 14 -7.53 -11.00 33.66
N ALA A 15 -7.94 -9.75 33.49
CA ALA A 15 -8.28 -9.21 32.18
C ALA A 15 -6.98 -9.09 31.37
N PHE A 16 -6.75 -10.03 30.47
CA PHE A 16 -5.75 -9.85 29.41
C PHE A 16 -6.27 -8.75 28.49
N SER A 17 -5.73 -7.54 28.62
CA SER A 17 -5.95 -6.52 27.61
C SER A 17 -5.29 -6.98 26.32
N SER A 18 -6.07 -7.39 25.33
CA SER A 18 -5.55 -7.58 23.98
C SER A 18 -4.88 -6.27 23.53
N PRO A 19 -3.70 -6.30 22.91
CA PRO A 19 -3.08 -5.10 22.40
C PRO A 19 -4.06 -4.42 21.45
N ALA A 20 -4.19 -3.09 21.56
CA ALA A 20 -5.06 -2.31 20.69
C ALA A 20 -4.73 -2.61 19.23
N GLN A 21 -5.76 -2.89 18.44
CA GLN A 21 -5.66 -3.22 17.03
C GLN A 21 -6.03 -2.01 16.19
N VAL A 22 -5.36 -1.83 15.04
CA VAL A 22 -5.77 -0.83 14.05
C VAL A 22 -7.05 -1.30 13.37
N THR A 23 -8.11 -0.55 13.51
CA THR A 23 -9.41 -0.86 12.91
C THR A 23 -9.55 -0.20 11.53
N THR A 24 -10.55 -0.62 10.75
CA THR A 24 -10.93 0.08 9.52
C THR A 24 -11.34 1.51 9.80
N ALA A 25 -12.05 1.76 10.90
CA ALA A 25 -12.43 3.10 11.30
C ALA A 25 -11.23 4.01 11.62
N ASP A 26 -10.14 3.47 12.17
CA ASP A 26 -8.91 4.25 12.37
C ASP A 26 -8.28 4.68 11.04
N LEU A 27 -8.33 3.82 10.01
CA LEU A 27 -7.83 4.14 8.66
C LEU A 27 -8.73 5.17 7.93
N GLU A 28 -10.03 5.13 8.18
CA GLU A 28 -11.01 6.08 7.62
C GLU A 28 -10.94 7.46 8.29
N HIS A 29 -10.64 7.50 9.60
CA HIS A 29 -10.61 8.74 10.35
C HIS A 29 -9.43 9.65 9.98
N GLY A 30 -8.35 9.08 9.47
CA GLY A 30 -7.14 9.82 9.09
C GLY A 30 -6.16 10.06 10.25
N PRO A 31 -5.10 10.83 10.00
CA PRO A 31 -4.02 11.00 10.96
C PRO A 31 -4.41 11.95 12.10
N GLU A 32 -4.17 11.49 13.33
CA GLU A 32 -4.15 12.31 14.54
C GLU A 32 -2.73 12.25 15.14
N GLN A 33 -2.55 11.44 16.20
CA GLN A 33 -1.23 11.13 16.77
C GLN A 33 -0.54 9.96 16.05
N ASN A 34 -1.26 9.28 15.15
CA ASN A 34 -0.80 8.16 14.36
C ASN A 34 -0.73 8.54 12.88
N TRP A 35 0.05 7.80 12.09
CA TRP A 35 0.13 7.91 10.65
C TRP A 35 0.01 6.51 10.06
N LEU A 36 -1.19 6.14 9.59
CA LEU A 36 -1.56 4.74 9.38
C LEU A 36 -1.52 4.27 7.94
N THR A 37 -1.40 5.18 6.97
CA THR A 37 -1.28 4.83 5.55
C THR A 37 -0.10 5.56 4.91
N TYR A 38 0.37 5.07 3.79
CA TYR A 38 1.40 5.75 2.98
C TYR A 38 1.04 7.21 2.70
N ILE A 39 -0.23 7.48 2.49
CA ILE A 39 -0.78 8.78 2.07
C ILE A 39 -1.37 9.60 3.22
N GLY A 40 -1.27 9.12 4.48
CA GLY A 40 -1.80 9.76 5.69
C GLY A 40 -3.20 9.26 6.03
N ASP A 41 -4.14 9.42 5.14
CA ASP A 41 -5.51 8.96 5.21
C ASP A 41 -5.96 8.38 3.85
N TYR A 42 -7.20 7.92 3.75
CA TYR A 42 -7.74 7.41 2.50
C TYR A 42 -7.96 8.46 1.42
N SER A 43 -8.04 9.74 1.79
CA SER A 43 -8.20 10.87 0.86
C SER A 43 -6.87 11.40 0.31
N ALA A 44 -5.74 10.91 0.81
CA ALA A 44 -4.39 11.29 0.39
C ALA A 44 -4.04 12.78 0.60
N GLN A 45 -4.69 13.45 1.53
CA GLN A 45 -4.42 14.88 1.77
C GLN A 45 -3.07 15.12 2.45
N ARG A 46 -2.45 14.09 3.05
CA ARG A 46 -1.13 14.15 3.70
C ARG A 46 -1.03 15.28 4.73
N HIS A 47 -2.14 15.64 5.34
CA HIS A 47 -2.22 16.69 6.33
C HIS A 47 -2.21 16.09 7.74
N SER A 48 -1.37 16.66 8.63
CA SER A 48 -1.38 16.33 10.05
C SER A 48 -2.09 17.44 10.84
N PRO A 49 -3.06 17.10 11.71
CA PRO A 49 -3.72 18.10 12.56
C PRO A 49 -2.87 18.52 13.77
N LEU A 50 -1.66 17.99 13.94
CA LEU A 50 -0.75 18.35 15.02
C LEU A 50 -0.33 19.83 14.92
N THR A 51 -0.29 20.53 16.05
CA THR A 51 -0.10 21.98 16.10
C THR A 51 1.19 22.42 16.80
N GLU A 52 2.04 21.47 17.23
CA GLU A 52 3.28 21.77 17.92
C GLU A 52 4.32 22.45 17.01
N ILE A 53 4.33 22.12 15.71
CA ILE A 53 5.19 22.75 14.73
C ILE A 53 4.38 23.83 14.01
N THR A 54 4.90 25.05 14.03
CA THR A 54 4.25 26.23 13.48
C THR A 54 5.24 27.06 12.66
N ASN A 55 4.77 28.04 11.91
CA ASN A 55 5.63 28.99 11.21
C ASN A 55 6.51 29.86 12.15
N LYS A 56 6.22 29.88 13.45
CA LYS A 56 7.00 30.61 14.46
C LYS A 56 8.15 29.81 15.06
N ASN A 57 8.11 28.49 14.99
CA ASN A 57 9.10 27.62 15.62
C ASN A 57 9.78 26.62 14.67
N VAL A 58 9.30 26.49 13.43
CA VAL A 58 9.87 25.55 12.45
C VAL A 58 11.35 25.74 12.20
N GLN A 59 11.87 26.98 12.29
CA GLN A 59 13.30 27.28 12.17
C GLN A 59 14.16 26.72 13.32
N HIS A 60 13.53 26.26 14.41
CA HIS A 60 14.23 25.64 15.55
C HIS A 60 14.15 24.11 15.53
N LEU A 61 13.59 23.50 14.47
CA LEU A 61 13.59 22.05 14.32
C LEU A 61 15.04 21.52 14.29
N ALA A 62 15.28 20.47 15.07
CA ALA A 62 16.52 19.73 15.07
C ALA A 62 16.24 18.23 15.08
N PRO A 63 17.06 17.41 14.38
CA PRO A 63 16.89 15.97 14.41
C PRO A 63 17.07 15.45 15.83
N LYS A 64 16.15 14.61 16.31
CA LYS A 64 16.25 13.93 17.60
C LYS A 64 17.13 12.68 17.50
N TRP A 65 17.08 12.01 16.38
CA TRP A 65 17.87 10.83 16.06
C TRP A 65 17.96 10.67 14.53
N VAL A 66 18.90 9.85 14.09
CA VAL A 66 19.10 9.48 12.68
C VAL A 66 19.25 7.97 12.63
N ARG A 67 18.56 7.33 11.70
CA ARG A 67 18.68 5.90 11.38
C ARG A 67 19.35 5.74 10.03
N HIS A 68 20.38 4.91 9.97
CA HIS A 68 20.98 4.44 8.74
C HIS A 68 20.40 3.06 8.43
N PHE A 69 19.95 2.85 7.19
CA PHE A 69 19.54 1.56 6.71
C PHE A 69 20.73 0.87 6.04
N ASP A 70 20.86 -0.43 6.24
CA ASP A 70 21.90 -1.23 5.60
C ASP A 70 21.55 -1.39 4.11
N ASN A 71 22.47 -0.99 3.21
CA ASN A 71 22.36 -1.12 1.76
C ASN A 71 21.06 -0.58 1.11
N PRO A 72 20.60 0.63 1.40
CA PRO A 72 19.47 1.19 0.70
C PRO A 72 19.90 1.54 -0.73
N THR A 73 19.44 0.77 -1.72
CA THR A 73 19.59 1.16 -3.12
C THR A 73 18.76 2.43 -3.40
N TYR A 74 17.55 2.46 -2.82
CA TYR A 74 16.63 3.58 -2.87
C TYR A 74 15.88 3.67 -1.53
N LEU A 75 15.61 4.90 -1.10
CA LEU A 75 14.82 5.16 0.11
C LEU A 75 13.69 6.13 -0.25
N GLU A 76 12.53 5.58 -0.64
CA GLU A 76 11.34 6.34 -1.07
C GLU A 76 10.17 6.16 -0.09
N THR A 77 10.45 5.64 1.10
CA THR A 77 9.43 5.23 2.06
C THR A 77 8.75 6.41 2.75
N THR A 78 7.44 6.29 2.95
CA THR A 78 6.72 7.03 3.99
C THR A 78 6.54 6.11 5.19
N PRO A 79 7.17 6.40 6.34
CA PRO A 79 7.02 5.57 7.53
C PRO A 79 5.60 5.65 8.09
N LEU A 80 5.09 4.52 8.59
CA LEU A 80 3.87 4.50 9.40
C LEU A 80 4.21 4.74 10.86
N VAL A 81 3.30 5.33 11.61
CA VAL A 81 3.43 5.49 13.06
C VAL A 81 2.14 5.05 13.75
N TYR A 82 2.26 4.12 14.69
CA TYR A 82 1.14 3.67 15.52
C TYR A 82 1.59 3.46 16.95
N GLN A 83 0.95 4.17 17.89
CA GLN A 83 1.21 4.06 19.33
C GLN A 83 2.70 4.18 19.69
N GLY A 84 3.40 5.16 19.09
CA GLY A 84 4.81 5.42 19.33
C GLY A 84 5.79 4.43 18.69
N VAL A 85 5.31 3.49 17.88
CA VAL A 85 6.15 2.63 17.04
C VAL A 85 6.11 3.14 15.61
N MET A 86 7.30 3.39 15.03
CA MET A 86 7.48 3.75 13.63
C MET A 86 7.85 2.50 12.82
N TYR A 87 7.18 2.29 11.70
CA TYR A 87 7.49 1.23 10.74
C TYR A 87 8.04 1.87 9.48
N ALA A 88 9.33 1.72 9.25
CA ALA A 88 10.00 2.28 8.09
C ALA A 88 10.51 1.17 7.19
N THR A 89 10.22 1.26 5.90
CA THR A 89 10.67 0.27 4.91
C THR A 89 11.91 0.75 4.18
N SER A 90 12.72 -0.19 3.76
CA SER A 90 13.73 -0.06 2.72
C SER A 90 13.57 -1.24 1.76
N THR A 91 14.46 -1.39 0.78
CA THR A 91 14.36 -2.50 -0.17
C THR A 91 14.25 -3.84 0.56
N ASN A 92 13.11 -4.52 0.39
CA ASN A 92 12.81 -5.86 0.95
C ASN A 92 12.88 -5.97 2.48
N ARG A 93 12.78 -4.84 3.19
CA ARG A 93 12.95 -4.78 4.64
C ARG A 93 11.96 -3.82 5.28
N VAL A 94 11.57 -4.11 6.52
CA VAL A 94 10.87 -3.19 7.42
C VAL A 94 11.51 -3.22 8.80
N ASP A 95 11.75 -2.04 9.34
CA ASP A 95 12.23 -1.82 10.71
C ASP A 95 11.12 -1.22 11.56
N ALA A 96 10.80 -1.85 12.70
CA ALA A 96 9.96 -1.28 13.73
C ALA A 96 10.86 -0.57 14.76
N LEU A 97 10.65 0.72 14.88
CA LEU A 97 11.48 1.61 15.69
C LEU A 97 10.64 2.28 16.78
N ASN A 98 11.22 2.54 17.92
CA ASN A 98 10.65 3.48 18.87
C ASN A 98 10.69 4.89 18.23
N ALA A 99 9.54 5.48 17.97
CA ALA A 99 9.43 6.74 17.22
C ALA A 99 10.13 7.93 17.93
N ALA A 100 10.20 7.90 19.26
CA ALA A 100 10.84 8.96 20.04
C ALA A 100 12.37 8.88 20.07
N THR A 101 12.96 7.68 19.93
CA THR A 101 14.40 7.43 20.15
C THR A 101 15.12 6.84 18.94
N GLY A 102 14.42 6.38 17.92
CA GLY A 102 14.98 5.66 16.78
C GLY A 102 15.52 4.26 17.11
N LYS A 103 15.37 3.79 18.36
CA LYS A 103 15.83 2.47 18.77
C LYS A 103 15.01 1.38 18.11
N GLU A 104 15.69 0.42 17.48
CA GLU A 104 15.05 -0.76 16.89
C GLU A 104 14.36 -1.60 17.96
N ILE A 105 13.13 -2.00 17.64
CA ILE A 105 12.32 -2.95 18.42
C ILE A 105 12.43 -4.32 17.79
N TRP A 106 12.19 -4.42 16.48
CA TRP A 106 12.39 -5.59 15.65
C TRP A 106 12.58 -5.18 14.19
N HIS A 107 13.10 -6.06 13.36
CA HIS A 107 13.10 -5.92 11.92
C HIS A 107 12.73 -7.23 11.23
N TYR A 108 12.27 -7.12 10.01
CA TYR A 108 12.10 -8.21 9.07
C TYR A 108 12.86 -7.88 7.79
N GLU A 109 13.56 -8.84 7.23
CA GLU A 109 14.24 -8.75 5.95
C GLU A 109 13.96 -10.01 5.14
N ALA A 110 13.38 -9.83 3.94
CA ALA A 110 13.10 -10.93 3.04
C ALA A 110 14.40 -11.48 2.46
N LYS A 111 14.56 -12.82 2.51
CA LYS A 111 15.78 -13.50 2.05
C LYS A 111 15.56 -14.13 0.68
N GLY A 112 16.61 -14.11 -0.15
CA GLY A 112 16.59 -14.75 -1.46
C GLY A 112 15.79 -14.01 -2.51
N VAL A 113 15.36 -12.78 -2.22
CA VAL A 113 14.60 -11.93 -3.12
C VAL A 113 15.43 -11.56 -4.34
N LYS A 114 14.82 -11.63 -5.51
CA LYS A 114 15.43 -11.22 -6.77
C LYS A 114 15.02 -9.78 -7.10
N GLY A 115 16.00 -8.91 -7.21
CA GLY A 115 15.75 -7.51 -7.54
C GLY A 115 15.98 -6.54 -6.38
N SER A 116 15.95 -5.27 -6.69
CA SER A 116 16.26 -4.19 -5.76
C SER A 116 15.37 -2.95 -5.99
N ALA A 117 14.09 -3.17 -6.30
CA ALA A 117 13.15 -2.07 -6.45
C ALA A 117 12.99 -1.30 -5.13
N PRO A 118 12.72 0.02 -5.17
CA PRO A 118 12.42 0.78 -3.97
C PRO A 118 11.17 0.25 -3.28
N SER A 119 11.04 0.49 -1.97
CA SER A 119 9.80 0.30 -1.23
C SER A 119 9.24 1.67 -0.85
N ARG A 120 7.99 1.94 -1.22
CA ARG A 120 7.32 3.20 -0.87
C ARG A 120 6.71 3.20 0.52
N GLY A 121 6.52 2.04 1.12
CA GLY A 121 6.00 1.95 2.47
C GLY A 121 5.38 0.61 2.80
N ALA A 122 4.83 0.56 4.00
CA ALA A 122 4.06 -0.56 4.51
C ALA A 122 2.57 -0.18 4.65
N ALA A 123 1.73 -1.18 4.88
CA ALA A 123 0.38 -0.98 5.36
C ALA A 123 0.21 -1.60 6.76
N ILE A 124 -0.73 -1.07 7.52
CA ILE A 124 -1.06 -1.57 8.87
C ILE A 124 -2.56 -1.81 8.97
N TRP A 125 -2.93 -2.96 9.55
CA TRP A 125 -4.33 -3.26 9.87
C TRP A 125 -4.40 -4.33 10.95
N ARG A 126 -5.22 -4.12 11.94
CA ARG A 126 -5.33 -4.95 13.14
C ARG A 126 -3.96 -5.15 13.80
N ASP A 127 -3.52 -6.39 13.90
CA ASP A 127 -2.26 -6.82 14.49
C ASP A 127 -1.15 -7.09 13.45
N ARG A 128 -1.29 -6.56 12.22
CA ARG A 128 -0.46 -6.90 11.07
C ARG A 128 0.19 -5.68 10.44
N ILE A 129 1.38 -5.92 9.91
CA ILE A 129 2.09 -5.05 8.98
C ILE A 129 2.19 -5.80 7.66
N PHE A 130 1.89 -5.13 6.55
CA PHE A 130 2.02 -5.69 5.20
C PHE A 130 3.11 -4.94 4.45
N ILE A 131 4.00 -5.67 3.79
CA ILE A 131 5.03 -5.10 2.91
C ILE A 131 5.06 -5.84 1.59
N GLU A 132 5.46 -5.14 0.52
CA GLU A 132 5.82 -5.74 -0.76
C GLU A 132 7.32 -5.96 -0.83
N THR A 133 7.73 -7.08 -1.43
CA THR A 133 9.12 -7.30 -1.84
C THR A 133 9.30 -6.93 -3.30
N SER A 134 10.53 -6.66 -3.71
CA SER A 134 10.84 -6.25 -5.09
C SER A 134 10.58 -7.34 -6.14
N ASP A 135 10.40 -8.59 -5.76
CA ASP A 135 9.96 -9.71 -6.60
C ASP A 135 8.47 -10.06 -6.42
N CYS A 136 7.70 -9.10 -5.89
CA CYS A 136 6.25 -9.16 -5.78
C CYS A 136 5.69 -10.25 -4.89
N HIS A 137 6.31 -10.47 -3.74
CA HIS A 137 5.65 -11.09 -2.62
C HIS A 137 4.95 -10.03 -1.78
N LEU A 138 3.73 -10.30 -1.35
CA LEU A 138 3.08 -9.59 -0.28
C LEU A 138 3.28 -10.41 1.00
N VAL A 139 3.88 -9.79 2.00
CA VAL A 139 4.22 -10.44 3.27
C VAL A 139 3.44 -9.78 4.40
N ALA A 140 2.71 -10.58 5.18
CA ALA A 140 2.07 -10.15 6.41
C ALA A 140 2.92 -10.55 7.62
N LEU A 141 3.20 -9.57 8.45
CA LEU A 141 4.02 -9.70 9.66
C LEU A 141 3.17 -9.41 10.90
N ALA A 142 3.43 -10.14 11.97
CA ALA A 142 2.90 -9.79 13.28
C ALA A 142 3.47 -8.44 13.73
N ARG A 143 2.62 -7.46 13.96
CA ARG A 143 2.99 -6.08 14.30
C ARG A 143 3.89 -5.97 15.54
N THR A 144 3.73 -6.89 16.49
CA THR A 144 4.43 -6.83 17.78
C THR A 144 5.88 -7.31 17.74
N ASN A 145 6.23 -8.23 16.82
CA ASN A 145 7.54 -8.88 16.81
C ASN A 145 8.11 -9.19 15.42
N GLY A 146 7.42 -8.81 14.33
CA GLY A 146 7.88 -9.03 12.97
C GLY A 146 7.82 -10.49 12.49
N ALA A 147 7.19 -11.40 13.23
CA ALA A 147 7.03 -12.78 12.79
C ALA A 147 6.17 -12.87 11.53
N VAL A 148 6.59 -13.65 10.53
CA VAL A 148 5.83 -13.89 9.31
C VAL A 148 4.55 -14.64 9.64
N LEU A 149 3.40 -14.08 9.30
CA LEU A 149 2.08 -14.71 9.41
C LEU A 149 1.73 -15.46 8.12
N TRP A 150 2.02 -14.85 6.99
CA TRP A 150 1.95 -15.45 5.67
C TRP A 150 2.83 -14.66 4.68
N ASP A 151 3.20 -15.31 3.59
CA ASP A 151 4.01 -14.80 2.50
C ASP A 151 3.44 -15.35 1.19
N LYS A 152 3.07 -14.48 0.25
CA LYS A 152 2.41 -14.85 -1.01
C LYS A 152 3.05 -14.14 -2.20
N GLU A 153 3.61 -14.91 -3.11
CA GLU A 153 3.96 -14.42 -4.44
C GLU A 153 2.67 -14.17 -5.23
N TYR A 154 2.38 -12.91 -5.58
CA TYR A 154 1.17 -12.53 -6.31
C TYR A 154 1.45 -12.15 -7.77
N ALA A 155 2.72 -11.99 -8.15
CA ALA A 155 3.13 -11.60 -9.49
C ALA A 155 4.51 -12.14 -9.89
N THR A 156 4.54 -13.37 -10.43
CA THR A 156 5.80 -14.01 -10.86
C THR A 156 6.44 -13.29 -12.03
N GLY A 157 7.70 -12.86 -11.86
CA GLY A 157 8.50 -12.22 -12.90
C GLY A 157 8.19 -10.75 -13.13
N TYR A 158 7.48 -10.12 -12.20
CA TYR A 158 7.29 -8.66 -12.13
C TYR A 158 8.27 -8.02 -11.15
N SER A 159 8.29 -6.69 -11.14
CA SER A 159 8.93 -5.88 -10.11
C SER A 159 7.85 -5.11 -9.34
N CYS A 160 8.02 -5.00 -8.03
CA CYS A 160 7.07 -4.30 -7.17
C CYS A 160 7.79 -3.27 -6.31
N SER A 161 7.25 -2.06 -6.28
CA SER A 161 7.85 -0.90 -5.62
C SER A 161 6.82 -0.02 -4.91
N GLY A 162 5.60 -0.54 -4.74
CA GLY A 162 4.48 0.19 -4.16
C GLY A 162 4.53 0.33 -2.65
N ALA A 163 3.44 0.85 -2.12
CA ALA A 163 3.03 0.68 -0.74
C ALA A 163 1.64 0.04 -0.75
N PRO A 164 1.42 -1.07 -0.04
CA PRO A 164 0.10 -1.69 0.01
C PRO A 164 -0.94 -0.74 0.61
N LEU A 165 -2.18 -0.79 0.13
CA LEU A 165 -3.30 -0.06 0.70
C LEU A 165 -4.32 -1.04 1.26
N VAL A 166 -4.61 -0.96 2.57
CA VAL A 166 -5.66 -1.78 3.16
C VAL A 166 -7.00 -1.09 3.05
N ILE A 167 -8.00 -1.79 2.50
CA ILE A 167 -9.40 -1.36 2.45
C ILE A 167 -10.25 -2.48 3.02
N LYS A 168 -10.94 -2.23 4.13
CA LYS A 168 -11.72 -3.24 4.87
C LYS A 168 -10.81 -4.41 5.30
N ASP A 169 -11.00 -5.58 4.72
CA ASP A 169 -10.24 -6.82 4.97
C ASP A 169 -9.35 -7.25 3.78
N LYS A 170 -9.10 -6.34 2.84
CA LYS A 170 -8.30 -6.56 1.64
C LYS A 170 -7.04 -5.70 1.65
N VAL A 171 -5.98 -6.25 1.13
CA VAL A 171 -4.73 -5.53 0.83
C VAL A 171 -4.64 -5.33 -0.67
N ILE A 172 -4.68 -4.08 -1.11
CA ILE A 172 -4.61 -3.72 -2.52
C ILE A 172 -3.16 -3.43 -2.87
N VAL A 173 -2.71 -4.00 -3.96
CA VAL A 173 -1.34 -3.89 -4.49
C VAL A 173 -1.36 -3.66 -6.00
N GLY A 174 -0.33 -3.01 -6.49
CA GLY A 174 -0.07 -2.87 -7.92
C GLY A 174 1.25 -3.52 -8.32
N VAL A 175 1.64 -3.38 -9.57
CA VAL A 175 2.91 -3.88 -10.09
C VAL A 175 3.64 -2.83 -10.93
N ALA A 176 4.97 -2.85 -10.88
CA ALA A 176 5.82 -2.17 -11.83
C ALA A 176 6.39 -3.23 -12.76
N ALA A 177 6.15 -3.12 -14.06
CA ALA A 177 6.62 -4.13 -14.98
C ALA A 177 7.30 -3.50 -16.19
N GLY A 178 8.40 -4.08 -16.62
CA GLY A 178 8.95 -3.88 -17.94
C GLY A 178 8.36 -4.91 -18.93
N GLY A 179 7.55 -4.44 -19.90
CA GLY A 179 7.15 -5.25 -21.05
C GLY A 179 6.16 -6.39 -20.79
N ARG A 180 5.27 -6.23 -19.83
CA ARG A 180 4.19 -7.18 -19.50
C ARG A 180 2.91 -6.46 -19.10
N THR A 181 1.77 -7.10 -19.33
CA THR A 181 0.46 -6.61 -18.90
C THR A 181 0.42 -6.43 -17.38
N CYS A 182 0.26 -5.20 -16.92
CA CYS A 182 0.19 -4.86 -15.50
C CYS A 182 -1.24 -4.99 -14.94
N PHE A 183 -1.35 -4.93 -13.62
CA PHE A 183 -2.63 -5.11 -12.95
C PHE A 183 -2.64 -4.50 -11.55
N ILE A 184 -3.85 -4.32 -11.02
CA ILE A 184 -4.13 -4.05 -9.61
C ILE A 184 -4.73 -5.32 -9.03
N SER A 185 -4.32 -5.75 -7.85
CA SER A 185 -4.82 -6.96 -7.21
C SER A 185 -5.24 -6.68 -5.77
N ALA A 186 -6.29 -7.36 -5.32
CA ALA A 186 -6.68 -7.39 -3.92
C ALA A 186 -6.47 -8.78 -3.34
N LEU A 187 -5.79 -8.83 -2.22
CA LEU A 187 -5.53 -10.06 -1.47
C LEU A 187 -6.23 -9.98 -0.11
N ALA A 188 -6.80 -11.09 0.34
CA ALA A 188 -7.40 -11.19 1.66
C ALA A 188 -6.36 -10.94 2.76
N ALA A 189 -6.57 -9.95 3.62
CA ALA A 189 -5.60 -9.53 4.64
C ALA A 189 -5.25 -10.63 5.65
N PHE A 190 -6.13 -11.61 5.85
CA PHE A 190 -5.90 -12.73 6.78
C PHE A 190 -5.11 -13.88 6.18
N THR A 191 -5.28 -14.16 4.88
CA THR A 191 -4.75 -15.38 4.23
C THR A 191 -3.76 -15.10 3.11
N GLY A 192 -3.78 -13.88 2.53
CA GLY A 192 -3.01 -13.54 1.34
C GLY A 192 -3.56 -14.16 0.05
N GLU A 193 -4.73 -14.80 0.09
CA GLU A 193 -5.35 -15.32 -1.13
C GLU A 193 -5.89 -14.17 -1.98
N GLU A 194 -5.66 -14.26 -3.32
CA GLU A 194 -6.16 -13.25 -4.25
C GLU A 194 -7.68 -13.36 -4.37
N GLU A 195 -8.37 -12.23 -4.21
CA GLU A 195 -9.84 -12.14 -4.30
C GLU A 195 -10.29 -11.61 -5.66
N TRP A 196 -9.56 -10.60 -6.19
CA TRP A 196 -9.82 -10.06 -7.51
C TRP A 196 -8.57 -9.44 -8.13
N ARG A 197 -8.60 -9.29 -9.46
CA ARG A 197 -7.57 -8.63 -10.26
C ARG A 197 -8.20 -7.77 -11.35
N PHE A 198 -7.74 -6.53 -11.48
CA PHE A 198 -8.05 -5.63 -12.57
C PHE A 198 -6.83 -5.47 -13.48
N TRP A 199 -6.96 -5.77 -14.75
CA TRP A 199 -5.88 -5.64 -15.73
C TRP A 199 -5.82 -4.22 -16.27
N SER A 200 -4.68 -3.54 -16.12
CA SER A 200 -4.47 -2.18 -16.64
C SER A 200 -4.31 -2.15 -18.16
N VAL A 201 -3.88 -3.25 -18.77
CA VAL A 201 -4.02 -3.52 -20.21
C VAL A 201 -5.09 -4.59 -20.35
N PRO A 202 -6.28 -4.26 -20.94
CA PRO A 202 -7.39 -5.18 -21.03
C PRO A 202 -7.04 -6.43 -21.81
N ARG A 203 -7.63 -7.55 -21.45
CA ARG A 203 -7.53 -8.77 -22.24
C ARG A 203 -8.39 -8.65 -23.50
N LYS A 204 -8.06 -9.44 -24.49
CA LYS A 204 -8.80 -9.45 -25.77
C LYS A 204 -10.29 -9.65 -25.55
N GLY A 205 -11.09 -8.70 -26.06
CA GLY A 205 -12.55 -8.70 -25.94
C GLY A 205 -13.10 -8.04 -24.68
N GLU A 206 -12.23 -7.63 -23.74
CA GLU A 206 -12.64 -6.79 -22.61
C GLU A 206 -12.80 -5.32 -23.05
N PRO A 207 -13.61 -4.53 -22.35
CA PRO A 207 -13.75 -3.10 -22.62
C PRO A 207 -12.38 -2.39 -22.61
N GLY A 208 -12.13 -1.60 -23.66
CA GLY A 208 -10.87 -0.90 -23.84
C GLY A 208 -9.79 -1.64 -24.63
N SER A 209 -9.94 -2.95 -24.88
CA SER A 209 -8.95 -3.74 -25.63
C SER A 209 -8.75 -3.25 -27.07
N ASP A 210 -9.79 -2.74 -27.72
CA ASP A 210 -9.74 -2.23 -29.10
C ASP A 210 -8.89 -0.94 -29.22
N SER A 211 -8.68 -0.24 -28.09
CA SER A 211 -7.86 0.99 -28.05
C SER A 211 -6.35 0.74 -28.26
N TRP A 212 -5.93 -0.51 -28.33
CA TRP A 212 -4.55 -0.93 -28.62
C TRP A 212 -4.35 -1.30 -30.10
N GLY A 213 -5.41 -1.26 -30.91
CA GLY A 213 -5.38 -1.61 -32.33
C GLY A 213 -4.92 -3.06 -32.56
N SER A 214 -3.90 -3.24 -33.38
CA SER A 214 -3.33 -4.57 -33.68
C SER A 214 -2.19 -4.98 -32.75
N PHE A 215 -1.84 -4.18 -31.76
CA PHE A 215 -0.75 -4.49 -30.83
C PHE A 215 -1.08 -5.73 -30.00
N PRO A 216 -0.15 -6.69 -29.87
CA PRO A 216 -0.38 -7.86 -29.01
C PRO A 216 -0.50 -7.42 -27.55
N LEU A 217 -1.70 -7.54 -26.97
CA LEU A 217 -2.03 -7.02 -25.63
C LEU A 217 -1.16 -7.60 -24.52
N GLU A 218 -0.67 -8.82 -24.70
CA GLU A 218 0.24 -9.50 -23.78
C GLU A 218 1.63 -8.84 -23.67
N TRP A 219 1.98 -7.97 -24.60
CA TRP A 219 3.22 -7.16 -24.61
C TRP A 219 2.96 -5.72 -24.17
N GLY A 220 1.71 -5.33 -24.03
CA GLY A 220 1.35 -4.02 -23.53
C GLY A 220 1.75 -3.87 -22.06
N SER A 221 2.18 -2.65 -21.69
CA SER A 221 2.46 -2.28 -20.32
C SER A 221 1.67 -1.05 -19.94
N ALA A 222 1.18 -0.99 -18.72
CA ALA A 222 0.56 0.17 -18.09
C ALA A 222 0.71 -0.03 -16.58
N PRO A 223 1.84 0.39 -15.98
CA PRO A 223 2.22 0.04 -14.62
C PRO A 223 1.32 0.71 -13.57
N THR A 224 1.17 0.04 -12.42
CA THR A 224 0.22 0.39 -11.35
C THR A 224 0.89 0.54 -9.99
N TRP A 225 2.16 0.92 -9.98
CA TRP A 225 3.05 0.90 -8.82
C TRP A 225 2.80 1.98 -7.78
N THR A 226 2.14 3.09 -8.13
CA THR A 226 1.75 4.13 -7.17
C THR A 226 0.44 3.74 -6.49
N PRO A 227 0.36 3.79 -5.16
CA PRO A 227 -0.87 3.44 -4.45
C PRO A 227 -1.98 4.46 -4.72
N GLY A 228 -3.21 3.97 -4.69
CA GLY A 228 -4.41 4.76 -4.90
C GLY A 228 -4.96 5.40 -3.62
N SER A 229 -6.16 5.96 -3.76
CA SER A 229 -6.99 6.55 -2.68
C SER A 229 -8.34 5.83 -2.60
N PHE A 230 -9.01 5.95 -1.47
CA PHE A 230 -10.31 5.30 -1.26
C PHE A 230 -11.32 6.27 -0.71
N ASP A 231 -12.52 6.26 -1.28
CA ASP A 231 -13.68 6.97 -0.75
C ASP A 231 -14.63 5.98 -0.07
N PRO A 232 -14.71 5.96 1.26
CA PRO A 232 -15.61 5.07 1.98
C PRO A 232 -17.08 5.35 1.72
N ALA A 233 -17.47 6.63 1.51
CA ALA A 233 -18.86 7.00 1.30
C ALA A 233 -19.40 6.52 -0.05
N LEU A 234 -18.56 6.59 -1.09
CA LEU A 234 -18.87 6.09 -2.43
C LEU A 234 -18.49 4.62 -2.63
N ASN A 235 -17.84 4.01 -1.65
CA ASN A 235 -17.22 2.67 -1.76
C ASN A 235 -16.40 2.55 -3.05
N THR A 236 -15.48 3.49 -3.27
CA THR A 236 -14.76 3.59 -4.54
C THR A 236 -13.26 3.69 -4.31
N LEU A 237 -12.53 2.76 -4.89
CA LEU A 237 -11.07 2.79 -4.98
C LEU A 237 -10.68 3.57 -6.24
N TYR A 238 -9.85 4.59 -6.09
CA TYR A 238 -9.23 5.32 -7.19
C TYR A 238 -7.78 4.90 -7.30
N TRP A 239 -7.38 4.40 -8.47
CA TRP A 239 -6.02 3.92 -8.67
C TRP A 239 -5.41 4.53 -9.93
N PRO A 240 -4.21 5.13 -9.83
CA PRO A 240 -3.52 5.72 -10.97
C PRO A 240 -2.79 4.64 -11.76
N ILE A 241 -2.73 4.80 -13.07
CA ILE A 241 -2.05 3.89 -13.99
C ILE A 241 -1.09 4.71 -14.84
N GLY A 242 0.15 4.25 -14.94
CA GLY A 242 1.22 4.91 -15.68
C GLY A 242 1.15 4.70 -17.20
N ASN A 243 2.22 5.12 -17.85
CA ASN A 243 2.37 5.18 -19.30
C ASN A 243 2.27 3.81 -20.00
N PRO A 244 1.90 3.79 -21.29
CA PRO A 244 1.88 2.54 -22.06
C PRO A 244 3.29 2.14 -22.50
N GLY A 245 3.63 0.89 -22.43
CA GLY A 245 4.86 0.36 -23.07
C GLY A 245 4.62 -0.08 -24.52
N PRO A 246 5.63 0.14 -25.41
CA PRO A 246 6.91 0.82 -25.24
C PRO A 246 6.77 2.33 -25.01
N ASP A 247 7.58 2.90 -24.13
CA ASP A 247 7.39 4.24 -23.55
C ASP A 247 7.47 5.36 -24.59
N TYR A 248 8.46 5.32 -25.49
CA TYR A 248 8.77 6.41 -26.44
C TYR A 248 8.36 6.12 -27.88
N TYR A 249 7.76 4.97 -28.18
CA TYR A 249 7.35 4.58 -29.51
C TYR A 249 5.93 4.03 -29.55
N GLY A 250 5.01 4.79 -30.15
CA GLY A 250 3.60 4.43 -30.27
C GLY A 250 3.17 3.83 -31.60
N GLY A 251 4.08 3.75 -32.61
CA GLY A 251 3.71 3.34 -33.97
C GLY A 251 3.14 1.91 -34.07
N ASP A 252 3.51 1.01 -33.16
CA ASP A 252 3.04 -0.37 -33.14
C ASP A 252 1.73 -0.54 -32.33
N ARG A 253 1.35 0.46 -31.53
CA ARG A 253 0.17 0.45 -30.64
C ARG A 253 -0.80 1.59 -30.97
N PRO A 254 -1.38 1.63 -32.20
CA PRO A 254 -2.28 2.70 -32.58
C PRO A 254 -3.53 2.73 -31.70
N GLY A 255 -4.06 3.94 -31.46
CA GLY A 255 -5.20 4.18 -30.58
C GLY A 255 -4.82 4.68 -29.20
N ASP A 256 -5.80 4.83 -28.33
CA ASP A 256 -5.63 5.54 -27.05
C ASP A 256 -4.89 4.72 -25.97
N ASN A 257 -4.77 3.42 -26.16
CA ASN A 257 -4.05 2.48 -25.24
C ASN A 257 -4.63 2.43 -23.82
N LEU A 258 -5.94 2.22 -23.70
CA LEU A 258 -6.59 2.10 -22.39
C LEU A 258 -6.10 0.83 -21.64
N TYR A 259 -5.81 0.90 -20.34
CA TYR A 259 -6.05 2.05 -19.44
C TYR A 259 -4.73 2.73 -19.01
N SER A 260 -3.77 2.91 -19.92
CA SER A 260 -2.56 3.68 -19.61
C SER A 260 -2.89 5.15 -19.36
N ASP A 261 -2.03 5.82 -18.57
CA ASP A 261 -2.19 7.22 -18.18
C ASP A 261 -3.60 7.56 -17.68
N CYS A 262 -4.19 6.65 -16.93
CA CYS A 262 -5.55 6.75 -16.44
C CYS A 262 -5.63 6.85 -14.93
N LEU A 263 -6.65 7.54 -14.48
CA LEU A 263 -7.25 7.28 -13.19
C LEU A 263 -8.41 6.30 -13.39
N VAL A 264 -8.37 5.14 -12.75
CA VAL A 264 -9.48 4.18 -12.73
C VAL A 264 -10.21 4.23 -11.40
N ALA A 265 -11.54 4.23 -11.45
CA ALA A 265 -12.41 4.08 -10.29
C ALA A 265 -12.96 2.66 -10.26
N LEU A 266 -12.58 1.92 -9.23
CA LEU A 266 -12.93 0.51 -9.05
C LEU A 266 -13.87 0.31 -7.87
N ASP A 267 -14.71 -0.70 -7.95
CA ASP A 267 -15.38 -1.27 -6.79
C ASP A 267 -14.34 -2.06 -5.97
N PRO A 268 -14.05 -1.70 -4.71
CA PRO A 268 -12.98 -2.33 -3.94
C PRO A 268 -13.31 -3.76 -3.51
N ASP A 269 -14.58 -4.15 -3.54
CA ASP A 269 -15.02 -5.49 -3.15
C ASP A 269 -14.87 -6.50 -4.28
N THR A 270 -14.94 -6.03 -5.54
CA THR A 270 -14.98 -6.90 -6.73
C THR A 270 -13.93 -6.61 -7.80
N GLY A 271 -13.22 -5.49 -7.71
CA GLY A 271 -12.28 -5.02 -8.74
C GLY A 271 -12.94 -4.53 -10.02
N LYS A 272 -14.27 -4.43 -10.07
CA LYS A 272 -14.99 -3.98 -11.27
C LYS A 272 -14.79 -2.49 -11.50
N LEU A 273 -14.50 -2.15 -12.77
CA LEU A 273 -14.39 -0.76 -13.20
C LEU A 273 -15.75 -0.07 -13.13
N LYS A 274 -15.81 1.06 -12.42
CA LYS A 274 -16.97 1.97 -12.37
C LYS A 274 -16.87 3.01 -13.48
N TRP A 275 -15.70 3.65 -13.59
CA TRP A 275 -15.34 4.63 -14.63
C TRP A 275 -13.82 4.81 -14.70
N HIS A 276 -13.36 5.49 -15.75
CA HIS A 276 -11.97 5.92 -15.88
C HIS A 276 -11.90 7.32 -16.48
N PHE A 277 -10.77 7.96 -16.26
CA PHE A 277 -10.39 9.20 -16.94
C PHE A 277 -8.96 9.04 -17.45
N GLN A 278 -8.74 9.27 -18.75
CA GLN A 278 -7.42 9.20 -19.34
C GLN A 278 -6.83 10.60 -19.48
N PHE A 279 -5.66 10.83 -18.90
CA PHE A 279 -4.97 12.12 -18.95
C PHE A 279 -4.26 12.33 -20.28
N THR A 280 -3.59 11.28 -20.78
CA THR A 280 -2.78 11.34 -22.00
C THR A 280 -3.07 10.12 -22.89
N PRO A 281 -4.02 10.25 -23.87
CA PRO A 281 -4.21 9.21 -24.86
C PRO A 281 -2.95 9.03 -25.73
N HIS A 282 -2.62 7.77 -26.04
CA HIS A 282 -1.49 7.43 -26.92
C HIS A 282 -0.17 8.07 -26.49
N ASP A 283 0.19 8.01 -25.23
CA ASP A 283 1.42 8.59 -24.72
C ASP A 283 2.67 7.99 -25.39
N THR A 284 3.56 8.85 -25.84
CA THR A 284 4.86 8.51 -26.45
C THR A 284 6.03 9.27 -25.81
N HIS A 285 5.82 9.81 -24.61
CA HIS A 285 6.76 10.69 -23.92
C HIS A 285 7.10 10.22 -22.50
N ASP A 286 6.44 9.14 -22.02
CA ASP A 286 6.64 8.66 -20.63
C ASP A 286 6.19 9.72 -19.61
N TRP A 287 4.94 10.21 -19.77
CA TRP A 287 4.38 11.28 -18.94
C TRP A 287 4.03 10.84 -17.51
N ASP A 288 3.93 9.53 -17.29
CA ASP A 288 3.72 8.95 -15.97
C ASP A 288 2.53 9.56 -15.19
N ALA A 289 1.35 9.58 -15.79
CA ALA A 289 0.14 10.10 -15.15
C ALA A 289 -0.37 9.18 -14.02
N ASN A 290 0.51 8.78 -13.11
CA ASN A 290 0.23 7.80 -12.06
C ASN A 290 0.43 8.36 -10.64
N GLU A 291 0.15 9.63 -10.43
CA GLU A 291 0.18 10.24 -9.10
C GLU A 291 -1.00 9.79 -8.23
N THR A 292 -0.74 9.61 -6.93
CA THR A 292 -1.79 9.26 -5.98
C THR A 292 -2.91 10.32 -5.98
N PRO A 293 -4.17 9.94 -6.25
CA PRO A 293 -5.28 10.88 -6.29
C PRO A 293 -5.55 11.51 -4.93
N VAL A 294 -5.70 12.83 -4.89
CA VAL A 294 -6.12 13.56 -3.67
C VAL A 294 -7.62 13.78 -3.74
N LEU A 295 -8.35 13.29 -2.74
CA LEU A 295 -9.79 13.42 -2.64
C LEU A 295 -10.17 14.60 -1.73
N PHE A 296 -11.15 15.39 -2.16
CA PHE A 296 -11.71 16.49 -1.39
C PHE A 296 -13.15 16.77 -1.83
N ASP A 297 -13.94 17.35 -0.93
CA ASP A 297 -15.28 17.82 -1.25
C ASP A 297 -15.18 19.13 -2.03
N GLY A 298 -15.92 19.23 -3.16
CA GLY A 298 -15.92 20.37 -4.09
C GLY A 298 -17.17 21.21 -3.99
#